data_fa313aa3fcd12d068a869fd898d137de
#
_entry.id   fa313aa3fcd12d068a869fd898d137de
#
_cell.length_a   1.000
_cell.length_b   1.000
_cell.length_c   1.000
_cell.angle_alpha   90.00
_cell.angle_beta   90.00
_cell.angle_gamma   90.00
#
_symmetry.space_group_name_H-M   'P 1'
#
loop_
_entity.id
_entity.type
_entity.pdbx_description
1 polymer ?
#
loop_
_entity_poly.entity_id
_entity_poly.type
_entity_poly.pdbx_seq_one_letter_code
_entity_poly.pdbx_strand_id
1 'polypeptide(L)'
;MSPDCLNGNYTCGMIKESGTFSISVLDQTCKFDTIKQFGFHSGRDVNKFENWPYDTDSFGNPYIKDQVCSTFSCKVISSQDLGTHTLFIAEIVDANVVSKNPPLTYSDYHSKVKPKQEAVKMDKKIVGWRCKICGYEYEGAELPADFTCPICGHPASDFEPIYED
;
A
#
# COMPACT_ATOMS: atom_id res chain seq x y z
N MET A 1 -1.72 5.90 -17.93
CA MET A 1 -1.53 5.47 -16.54
C MET A 1 -2.62 4.44 -16.23
N SER A 2 -2.26 3.25 -15.78
CA SER A 2 -3.24 2.17 -15.54
C SER A 2 -3.31 1.96 -14.03
N PRO A 3 -4.33 2.46 -13.34
CA PRO A 3 -4.53 2.12 -11.95
C PRO A 3 -5.02 0.66 -11.85
N ASP A 4 -4.18 -0.19 -11.28
CA ASP A 4 -4.60 -1.52 -10.90
C ASP A 4 -5.45 -1.42 -9.63
N CYS A 5 -6.64 -1.95 -9.66
CA CYS A 5 -7.55 -1.95 -8.53
C CYS A 5 -7.87 -3.39 -8.12
N LEU A 6 -7.57 -3.73 -6.85
CA LEU A 6 -7.97 -5.02 -6.28
C LEU A 6 -9.49 -5.19 -6.39
N ASN A 7 -9.97 -6.30 -6.95
CA ASN A 7 -11.38 -6.56 -7.19
C ASN A 7 -12.26 -6.50 -5.93
N GLY A 8 -11.68 -6.80 -4.75
CA GLY A 8 -12.37 -6.68 -3.46
C GLY A 8 -12.45 -5.26 -2.89
N ASN A 9 -11.72 -4.30 -3.46
CA ASN A 9 -11.71 -2.92 -2.95
C ASN A 9 -12.99 -2.18 -3.32
N TYR A 10 -13.48 -1.36 -2.39
CA TYR A 10 -14.67 -0.53 -2.58
C TYR A 10 -14.50 0.44 -3.76
N THR A 11 -13.33 1.04 -3.90
CA THR A 11 -12.97 1.93 -5.02
C THR A 11 -13.13 1.25 -6.39
N CYS A 12 -12.77 -0.02 -6.52
CA CYS A 12 -12.93 -0.76 -7.76
C CYS A 12 -14.42 -0.85 -8.19
N GLY A 13 -15.30 -1.15 -7.23
CA GLY A 13 -16.74 -1.17 -7.45
C GLY A 13 -17.29 0.20 -7.89
N MET A 14 -16.88 1.25 -7.20
CA MET A 14 -17.28 2.63 -7.51
C MET A 14 -16.86 3.05 -8.92
N ILE A 15 -15.62 2.75 -9.34
CA ILE A 15 -15.14 3.06 -10.69
C ILE A 15 -15.90 2.26 -11.75
N LYS A 16 -16.20 0.98 -11.48
CA LYS A 16 -17.01 0.15 -12.39
C LYS A 16 -18.42 0.71 -12.57
N GLU A 17 -19.00 1.24 -11.51
CA GLU A 17 -20.36 1.78 -11.52
C GLU A 17 -20.44 3.18 -12.15
N SER A 18 -19.54 4.10 -11.74
CA SER A 18 -19.55 5.50 -12.21
C SER A 18 -18.93 5.68 -13.59
N GLY A 19 -17.99 4.83 -13.98
CA GLY A 19 -17.18 4.99 -15.19
C GLY A 19 -16.20 6.18 -15.13
N THR A 20 -16.03 6.81 -13.96
CA THR A 20 -15.16 7.98 -13.78
C THR A 20 -14.38 7.88 -12.48
N PHE A 21 -13.24 8.57 -12.41
CA PHE A 21 -12.46 8.71 -11.17
C PHE A 21 -11.51 9.91 -11.25
N SER A 22 -11.11 10.41 -10.09
CA SER A 22 -10.06 11.42 -9.95
C SER A 22 -8.76 10.80 -9.47
N ILE A 23 -7.62 11.43 -9.83
CA ILE A 23 -6.29 11.09 -9.34
C ILE A 23 -5.68 12.32 -8.71
N SER A 24 -5.18 12.21 -7.48
CA SER A 24 -4.32 13.20 -6.83
C SER A 24 -2.90 12.66 -6.79
N VAL A 25 -1.98 13.33 -7.47
CA VAL A 25 -0.55 12.96 -7.46
C VAL A 25 0.09 13.59 -6.26
N LEU A 26 0.46 12.79 -5.26
CA LEU A 26 1.10 13.27 -4.04
C LEU A 26 2.46 13.91 -4.35
N ASP A 27 2.80 14.97 -3.63
CA ASP A 27 4.09 15.63 -3.72
C ASP A 27 5.01 15.29 -2.53
N GLN A 28 6.24 15.80 -2.56
CA GLN A 28 7.25 15.51 -1.52
C GLN A 28 6.96 16.14 -0.15
N THR A 29 5.91 16.95 -0.01
CA THR A 29 5.43 17.43 1.30
C THR A 29 4.45 16.48 1.96
N CYS A 30 4.09 15.40 1.27
CA CYS A 30 3.13 14.41 1.74
C CYS A 30 3.61 13.73 3.02
N LYS A 31 2.72 13.71 4.01
CA LYS A 31 2.93 13.05 5.30
C LYS A 31 2.35 11.64 5.29
N PHE A 32 2.87 10.82 6.17
CA PHE A 32 2.36 9.43 6.30
C PHE A 32 0.88 9.37 6.67
N ASP A 33 0.38 10.33 7.45
CA ASP A 33 -1.03 10.39 7.84
C ASP A 33 -1.98 10.49 6.63
N THR A 34 -1.59 11.24 5.59
CA THR A 34 -2.34 11.31 4.33
C THR A 34 -2.43 9.96 3.67
N ILE A 35 -1.29 9.26 3.57
CA ILE A 35 -1.23 7.92 2.97
C ILE A 35 -2.03 6.92 3.81
N LYS A 36 -1.95 7.01 5.14
CA LYS A 36 -2.72 6.17 6.05
C LYS A 36 -4.22 6.40 5.88
N GLN A 37 -4.67 7.65 5.84
CA GLN A 37 -6.08 8.01 5.69
C GLN A 37 -6.68 7.47 4.38
N PHE A 38 -6.01 7.69 3.26
CA PHE A 38 -6.56 7.33 1.95
C PHE A 38 -6.19 5.91 1.50
N GLY A 39 -5.07 5.34 1.98
CA GLY A 39 -4.55 4.05 1.56
C GLY A 39 -4.89 2.86 2.48
N PHE A 40 -5.02 3.09 3.81
CA PHE A 40 -5.17 1.98 4.78
C PHE A 40 -6.60 1.80 5.30
N HIS A 41 -7.51 2.73 5.02
CA HIS A 41 -8.91 2.62 5.40
C HIS A 41 -9.79 2.28 4.19
N SER A 42 -10.90 1.57 4.42
CA SER A 42 -11.93 1.36 3.41
C SER A 42 -12.94 2.50 3.42
N GLY A 43 -13.34 2.99 2.24
CA GLY A 43 -14.44 3.94 2.12
C GLY A 43 -15.83 3.37 2.47
N ARG A 44 -15.92 2.04 2.73
CA ARG A 44 -17.15 1.41 3.26
C ARG A 44 -17.35 1.73 4.73
N ASP A 45 -16.24 1.82 5.48
CA ASP A 45 -16.24 1.88 6.93
C ASP A 45 -16.09 3.31 7.45
N VAL A 46 -15.40 4.17 6.66
CA VAL A 46 -15.11 5.55 7.07
C VAL A 46 -15.30 6.52 5.90
N ASN A 47 -15.79 7.73 6.21
CA ASN A 47 -15.73 8.84 5.27
C ASN A 47 -14.30 9.41 5.27
N LYS A 48 -13.52 9.04 4.25
CA LYS A 48 -12.11 9.45 4.16
C LYS A 48 -11.90 10.96 4.06
N PHE A 49 -12.91 11.71 3.62
CA PHE A 49 -12.85 13.14 3.38
C PHE A 49 -13.43 13.98 4.52
N GLU A 50 -13.99 13.39 5.59
CA GLU A 50 -14.71 14.09 6.66
C GLU A 50 -13.91 15.23 7.29
N ASN A 51 -12.59 15.02 7.50
CA ASN A 51 -11.69 16.03 8.11
C ASN A 51 -10.54 16.43 7.19
N TRP A 52 -10.73 16.28 5.86
CA TRP A 52 -9.69 16.60 4.88
C TRP A 52 -10.20 17.62 3.87
N PRO A 53 -9.43 18.67 3.57
CA PRO A 53 -9.76 19.59 2.49
C PRO A 53 -9.81 18.85 1.16
N TYR A 54 -10.93 18.88 0.49
CA TYR A 54 -11.11 18.29 -0.82
C TYR A 54 -11.91 19.20 -1.73
N ASP A 55 -11.87 18.94 -3.00
CA ASP A 55 -12.71 19.52 -4.01
C ASP A 55 -13.29 18.39 -4.89
N THR A 56 -14.17 18.71 -5.81
CA THR A 56 -14.74 17.73 -6.74
C THR A 56 -14.43 18.11 -8.18
N ASP A 57 -14.20 17.10 -9.02
CA ASP A 57 -14.05 17.29 -10.45
C ASP A 57 -15.40 17.51 -11.14
N SER A 58 -15.38 17.69 -12.48
CA SER A 58 -16.59 17.90 -13.29
C SER A 58 -17.55 16.70 -13.27
N PHE A 59 -17.11 15.53 -12.83
CA PHE A 59 -17.92 14.34 -12.66
C PHE A 59 -18.42 14.14 -11.22
N GLY A 60 -18.05 15.04 -10.30
CA GLY A 60 -18.36 14.92 -8.87
C GLY A 60 -17.42 14.00 -8.09
N ASN A 61 -16.31 13.53 -8.67
CA ASN A 61 -15.35 12.73 -7.94
C ASN A 61 -14.50 13.59 -7.01
N PRO A 62 -14.37 13.25 -5.72
CA PRO A 62 -13.57 14.02 -4.80
C PRO A 62 -12.07 13.82 -5.03
N TYR A 63 -11.31 14.89 -4.85
CA TYR A 63 -9.84 14.87 -4.86
C TYR A 63 -9.26 15.77 -3.78
N ILE A 64 -8.10 15.40 -3.25
CA ILE A 64 -7.38 16.21 -2.26
C ILE A 64 -6.54 17.28 -2.95
N LYS A 65 -6.39 18.44 -2.29
CA LYS A 65 -5.63 19.59 -2.80
C LYS A 65 -4.33 19.83 -2.05
N ASP A 66 -4.25 19.37 -0.81
CA ASP A 66 -3.06 19.52 0.01
C ASP A 66 -2.09 18.36 -0.24
N GLN A 67 -0.79 18.67 -0.24
CA GLN A 67 0.28 17.67 -0.41
C GLN A 67 0.24 16.97 -1.78
N VAL A 68 -0.25 17.66 -2.81
CA VAL A 68 -0.34 17.16 -4.19
C VAL A 68 0.28 18.16 -5.16
N CYS A 69 0.93 17.64 -6.21
CA CYS A 69 1.49 18.46 -7.28
C CYS A 69 0.54 18.59 -8.48
N SER A 70 -0.30 17.59 -8.73
CA SER A 70 -1.26 17.62 -9.83
C SER A 70 -2.48 16.76 -9.56
N THR A 71 -3.58 17.08 -10.25
CA THR A 71 -4.81 16.29 -10.24
C THR A 71 -5.25 15.98 -11.65
N PHE A 72 -5.92 14.83 -11.82
CA PHE A 72 -6.49 14.42 -13.10
C PHE A 72 -7.92 13.95 -12.91
N SER A 73 -8.79 14.31 -13.84
CA SER A 73 -10.14 13.76 -13.96
C SER A 73 -10.15 12.76 -15.10
N CYS A 74 -10.60 11.55 -14.84
CA CYS A 74 -10.49 10.43 -15.75
C CYS A 74 -11.86 9.84 -16.06
N LYS A 75 -12.08 9.51 -17.34
CA LYS A 75 -13.25 8.78 -17.81
C LYS A 75 -12.81 7.40 -18.34
N VAL A 76 -13.40 6.34 -17.83
CA VAL A 76 -13.07 4.97 -18.22
C VAL A 76 -13.49 4.73 -19.66
N ILE A 77 -12.55 4.26 -20.48
CA ILE A 77 -12.80 3.83 -21.88
C ILE A 77 -13.07 2.33 -21.92
N SER A 78 -12.28 1.56 -21.16
CA SER A 78 -12.43 0.11 -21.06
C SER A 78 -11.88 -0.41 -19.74
N SER A 79 -12.27 -1.61 -19.37
CA SER A 79 -11.73 -2.32 -18.23
C SER A 79 -11.51 -3.80 -18.55
N GLN A 80 -10.51 -4.41 -17.91
CA GLN A 80 -10.21 -5.82 -18.04
C GLN A 80 -10.06 -6.44 -16.66
N ASP A 81 -10.81 -7.51 -16.41
CA ASP A 81 -10.65 -8.31 -15.20
C ASP A 81 -9.45 -9.24 -15.37
N LEU A 82 -8.49 -9.16 -14.42
CA LEU A 82 -7.26 -9.96 -14.37
C LEU A 82 -7.32 -11.01 -13.25
N GLY A 83 -8.52 -11.31 -12.72
CA GLY A 83 -8.74 -12.24 -11.61
C GLY A 83 -8.65 -11.55 -10.24
N THR A 84 -7.47 -11.21 -9.79
CA THR A 84 -7.27 -10.51 -8.50
C THR A 84 -7.45 -9.00 -8.61
N HIS A 85 -7.22 -8.42 -9.78
CA HIS A 85 -7.26 -6.98 -10.06
C HIS A 85 -8.09 -6.68 -11.30
N THR A 86 -8.63 -5.47 -11.37
CA THR A 86 -9.21 -4.91 -12.60
C THR A 86 -8.28 -3.82 -13.13
N LEU A 87 -7.90 -3.94 -14.38
CA LEU A 87 -7.21 -2.90 -15.14
C LEU A 87 -8.24 -1.96 -15.74
N PHE A 88 -8.13 -0.67 -15.48
CA PHE A 88 -8.92 0.38 -16.12
C PHE A 88 -8.08 1.15 -17.13
N ILE A 89 -8.56 1.31 -18.34
CA ILE A 89 -8.00 2.21 -19.34
C ILE A 89 -8.93 3.42 -19.39
N ALA A 90 -8.36 4.61 -19.16
CA ALA A 90 -9.14 5.82 -19.06
C ALA A 90 -8.52 6.97 -19.85
N GLU A 91 -9.37 7.83 -20.39
CA GLU A 91 -9.03 9.12 -20.96
C GLU A 91 -8.86 10.14 -19.83
N ILE A 92 -7.83 10.97 -19.90
CA ILE A 92 -7.68 12.14 -19.04
C ILE A 92 -8.49 13.26 -19.70
N VAL A 93 -9.58 13.68 -19.06
CA VAL A 93 -10.47 14.74 -19.59
C VAL A 93 -10.16 16.11 -19.02
N ASP A 94 -9.50 16.16 -17.86
CA ASP A 94 -9.00 17.38 -17.24
C ASP A 94 -7.73 17.10 -16.43
N ALA A 95 -6.80 18.07 -16.41
CA ALA A 95 -5.52 17.96 -15.72
C ALA A 95 -5.12 19.34 -15.16
N ASN A 96 -4.83 19.39 -13.85
CA ASN A 96 -4.46 20.59 -13.18
C ASN A 96 -3.12 20.46 -12.46
N VAL A 97 -2.26 21.46 -12.58
CA VAL A 97 -1.06 21.63 -11.76
C VAL A 97 -1.44 22.39 -10.50
N VAL A 98 -1.32 21.73 -9.33
CA VAL A 98 -1.69 22.30 -8.03
C VAL A 98 -0.49 22.96 -7.36
N SER A 99 0.69 22.35 -7.44
CA SER A 99 1.92 22.88 -6.90
C SER A 99 3.12 22.64 -7.81
N LYS A 100 4.23 23.36 -7.56
CA LYS A 100 5.51 23.15 -8.26
C LYS A 100 6.41 22.13 -7.53
N ASN A 101 5.93 21.56 -6.45
CA ASN A 101 6.69 20.55 -5.71
C ASN A 101 6.88 19.29 -6.57
N PRO A 102 8.03 18.64 -6.49
CA PRO A 102 8.24 17.37 -7.17
C PRO A 102 7.25 16.30 -6.68
N PRO A 103 6.81 15.38 -7.54
CA PRO A 103 5.95 14.28 -7.12
C PRO A 103 6.67 13.36 -6.11
N LEU A 104 5.90 12.80 -5.19
CA LEU A 104 6.38 11.77 -4.27
C LEU A 104 6.59 10.47 -5.05
N THR A 105 7.86 10.06 -5.20
CA THR A 105 8.16 8.78 -5.83
C THR A 105 8.01 7.62 -4.83
N TYR A 106 7.89 6.40 -5.35
CA TYR A 106 7.84 5.20 -4.49
C TYR A 106 9.12 5.06 -3.66
N SER A 107 10.28 5.42 -4.21
CA SER A 107 11.56 5.46 -3.49
C SER A 107 11.55 6.49 -2.35
N ASP A 108 11.04 7.70 -2.61
CA ASP A 108 10.92 8.73 -1.57
C ASP A 108 9.94 8.31 -0.46
N TYR A 109 8.82 7.69 -0.83
CA TYR A 109 7.88 7.15 0.14
C TYR A 109 8.57 6.17 1.11
N HIS A 110 9.30 5.18 0.58
CA HIS A 110 9.97 4.18 1.42
C HIS A 110 11.12 4.72 2.25
N SER A 111 11.86 5.72 1.72
CA SER A 111 13.04 6.25 2.40
C SER A 111 12.74 7.37 3.39
N LYS A 112 11.69 8.18 3.14
CA LYS A 112 11.45 9.45 3.85
C LYS A 112 10.12 9.50 4.59
N VAL A 113 9.04 8.90 4.03
CA VAL A 113 7.67 9.09 4.51
C VAL A 113 7.17 7.90 5.31
N LYS A 114 7.42 6.68 4.81
CA LYS A 114 7.01 5.46 5.50
C LYS A 114 7.71 5.41 6.86
N PRO A 115 6.96 5.27 7.97
CA PRO A 115 7.59 5.06 9.26
C PRO A 115 8.57 3.90 9.13
N LYS A 116 9.83 4.13 9.47
CA LYS A 116 10.74 3.02 9.70
C LYS A 116 10.04 2.18 10.76
N GLN A 117 9.70 0.94 10.43
CA GLN A 117 9.42 -0.02 11.47
C GLN A 117 10.69 -0.01 12.31
N GLU A 118 10.68 0.78 13.39
CA GLU A 118 11.51 0.40 14.51
C GLU A 118 11.13 -1.06 14.69
N ALA A 119 12.13 -1.95 14.55
CA ALA A 119 11.94 -3.32 14.94
C ALA A 119 11.34 -3.19 16.33
N VAL A 120 10.04 -3.43 16.45
CA VAL A 120 9.40 -3.55 17.74
C VAL A 120 10.21 -4.66 18.35
N LYS A 121 11.15 -4.29 19.21
CA LYS A 121 11.66 -5.18 20.21
C LYS A 121 10.45 -5.47 21.07
N MET A 122 9.57 -6.32 20.53
CA MET A 122 8.71 -7.07 21.41
C MET A 122 9.69 -7.85 22.25
N ASP A 123 9.71 -7.57 23.53
CA ASP A 123 10.32 -8.45 24.54
C ASP A 123 9.60 -9.82 24.58
N LYS A 124 9.19 -10.30 23.41
CA LYS A 124 8.72 -11.66 23.23
C LYS A 124 9.95 -12.54 23.17
N LYS A 125 10.07 -13.37 24.16
CA LYS A 125 11.15 -14.35 24.29
C LYS A 125 11.09 -15.28 23.10
N ILE A 126 12.22 -15.43 22.39
CA ILE A 126 12.33 -16.45 21.34
C ILE A 126 12.33 -17.80 22.03
N VAL A 127 11.42 -18.67 21.65
CA VAL A 127 11.27 -20.04 22.19
C VAL A 127 11.75 -21.10 21.22
N GLY A 128 11.93 -20.75 19.94
CA GLY A 128 12.41 -21.67 18.92
C GLY A 128 12.65 -20.98 17.58
N TRP A 129 12.98 -21.80 16.58
CA TRP A 129 13.25 -21.36 15.20
C TRP A 129 12.60 -22.32 14.23
N ARG A 130 11.91 -21.81 13.21
CA ARG A 130 11.24 -22.60 12.18
C ARG A 130 11.95 -22.46 10.83
N CYS A 131 12.25 -23.57 10.20
CA CYS A 131 12.75 -23.59 8.83
C CYS A 131 11.65 -23.14 7.85
N LYS A 132 11.88 -22.05 7.12
CA LYS A 132 10.94 -21.49 6.12
C LYS A 132 10.68 -22.44 4.94
N ILE A 133 11.57 -23.42 4.72
CA ILE A 133 11.50 -24.32 3.55
C ILE A 133 10.66 -25.57 3.86
N CYS A 134 10.91 -26.23 5.00
CA CYS A 134 10.26 -27.50 5.30
C CYS A 134 9.40 -27.50 6.57
N GLY A 135 9.38 -26.38 7.33
CA GLY A 135 8.61 -26.24 8.56
C GLY A 135 9.22 -26.93 9.78
N TYR A 136 10.44 -27.48 9.69
CA TYR A 136 11.13 -28.07 10.84
C TYR A 136 11.32 -27.02 11.94
N GLU A 137 11.03 -27.38 13.19
CA GLU A 137 11.17 -26.51 14.35
C GLU A 137 12.37 -26.95 15.20
N TYR A 138 13.25 -25.98 15.48
CA TYR A 138 14.37 -26.12 16.39
C TYR A 138 14.01 -25.45 17.72
N GLU A 139 14.07 -26.20 18.83
CA GLU A 139 13.78 -25.69 20.16
C GLU A 139 15.05 -25.04 20.75
N GLY A 140 14.98 -23.75 21.05
CA GLY A 140 16.07 -23.00 21.66
C GLY A 140 15.97 -21.49 21.38
N ALA A 141 16.41 -20.68 22.35
CA ALA A 141 16.40 -19.23 22.21
C ALA A 141 17.40 -18.71 21.16
N GLU A 142 18.45 -19.45 20.91
CA GLU A 142 19.49 -19.10 19.93
C GLU A 142 19.69 -20.25 18.94
N LEU A 143 19.76 -19.91 17.66
CA LEU A 143 20.09 -20.84 16.59
C LEU A 143 21.58 -20.74 16.28
N PRO A 144 22.38 -21.84 16.35
CA PRO A 144 23.79 -21.79 15.96
C PRO A 144 23.99 -21.30 14.53
N ALA A 145 25.00 -20.46 14.31
CA ALA A 145 25.24 -19.86 12.99
C ALA A 145 25.58 -20.92 11.90
N ASP A 146 26.13 -22.06 12.32
CA ASP A 146 26.48 -23.19 11.46
C ASP A 146 25.39 -24.28 11.41
N PHE A 147 24.21 -24.01 12.00
CA PHE A 147 23.11 -24.95 12.02
C PHE A 147 22.61 -25.24 10.60
N THR A 148 22.41 -26.51 10.34
CA THR A 148 21.82 -27.00 9.08
C THR A 148 20.57 -27.79 9.40
N CYS A 149 19.48 -27.50 8.69
CA CYS A 149 18.21 -28.18 8.89
C CYS A 149 18.35 -29.69 8.67
N PRO A 150 18.03 -30.54 9.68
CA PRO A 150 18.20 -32.00 9.55
C PRO A 150 17.23 -32.65 8.56
N ILE A 151 16.18 -31.94 8.15
CA ILE A 151 15.17 -32.44 7.22
C ILE A 151 15.52 -32.11 5.77
N CYS A 152 15.84 -30.82 5.48
CA CYS A 152 16.01 -30.33 4.11
C CYS A 152 17.41 -29.83 3.78
N GLY A 153 18.35 -29.82 4.75
CA GLY A 153 19.75 -29.42 4.54
C GLY A 153 19.98 -27.92 4.35
N HIS A 154 18.97 -27.05 4.60
CA HIS A 154 19.11 -25.61 4.45
C HIS A 154 19.84 -24.97 5.66
N PRO A 155 20.60 -23.89 5.43
CA PRO A 155 21.40 -23.24 6.47
C PRO A 155 20.54 -22.43 7.46
N ALA A 156 21.14 -21.99 8.57
CA ALA A 156 20.50 -21.18 9.61
C ALA A 156 19.83 -19.89 9.08
N SER A 157 20.33 -19.30 7.99
CA SER A 157 19.74 -18.12 7.34
C SER A 157 18.31 -18.32 6.84
N ASP A 158 17.89 -19.56 6.63
CA ASP A 158 16.57 -19.94 6.18
C ASP A 158 15.61 -20.28 7.32
N PHE A 159 15.98 -19.90 8.56
CA PHE A 159 15.12 -20.02 9.71
C PHE A 159 14.54 -18.67 10.14
N GLU A 160 13.36 -18.72 10.73
CA GLU A 160 12.68 -17.59 11.36
C GLU A 160 12.39 -17.86 12.83
N PRO A 161 12.45 -16.86 13.71
CA PRO A 161 12.23 -17.06 15.14
C PRO A 161 10.75 -17.35 15.45
N ILE A 162 10.52 -18.25 16.40
CA ILE A 162 9.24 -18.53 17.04
C ILE A 162 9.24 -17.80 18.39
N TYR A 163 8.20 -17.02 18.65
CA TYR A 163 8.04 -16.25 19.86
C TYR A 163 7.02 -16.89 20.79
N GLU A 164 7.22 -16.67 22.09
CA GLU A 164 6.23 -17.04 23.12
C GLU A 164 4.95 -16.22 22.93
N ASP A 165 3.77 -16.89 22.98
CA ASP A 165 2.44 -16.27 22.82
C ASP A 165 2.09 -15.28 23.94
#